data_4ccb37aff2d61402f4bdad205f0544b2
#
_entry.id   4ccb37aff2d61402f4bdad205f0544b2
#
_cell.length_a   1.000
_cell.length_b   1.000
_cell.length_c   1.000
_cell.angle_alpha   90.00
_cell.angle_beta   90.00
_cell.angle_gamma   90.00
#
_symmetry.space_group_name_H-M   'P 1'
#
loop_
_entity.id
_entity.type
_entity.pdbx_description
1 polymer ?
#
loop_
_entity_poly.entity_id
_entity_poly.type
_entity_poly.pdbx_seq_one_letter_code
_entity_poly.pdbx_strand_id
1 'polypeptide(L)'
;MKLFKKKDKNIEAEETLAKNAESAKTAADGKNAGAAQETKEDVPETIVCPKCGKTVLKSVVKQHKYVCYECNYYFRVRAKNRIRMVSDKEAFEPWFTELTTGNPLNFPEYEEKIAKTQEKTGLSEGIVIGKTKIYGEETVLGVIDSRFMMGSMGHVVGEKITSAFERATEERLPVILFCCSGGARMQEGIISLMQMAKTSAAAKRHSEAGLLYVPVLTDPTTGGVTASFAMLGDIILAEPKALIGFAGPRVIEQTIGQKLPEGFQRAEFQLEHGFVDMIVKREDLKKTLYKILRAHRPTTGYANFDPLHSDDNYEPTELMKEREAKAKPFKVWDKVSAARQIKRLASVDYMDYIFDEFMELHGDRYFRDDPAIVGGIAYLDGQPVTVIGVHKGKDLEDCAKRNYGMPSPEGYRKALRLMKQAEKFNRPIITFVNTSGAYPGMEAEENGQGEAIARNLYEMSGIKVPILCLMIGEGGSGGALALSVGNEVWMMENATYSILSPEGFASILWKDGKRAKEAAEVMKITAHDLKELDVVDDIIPEFGGADEDALSSIGNYMKGNMKKFLEKESKLTKDQLLEERYKRFRKF
;
A
#
# COMPACT_ATOMS: atom_id res chain seq x y z
N MET A 1 31.60 -9.69 11.40
CA MET A 1 31.71 -10.15 12.78
C MET A 1 30.92 -9.25 13.79
N LYS A 2 29.74 -8.75 13.41
CA LYS A 2 28.85 -7.93 14.29
C LYS A 2 27.40 -8.45 14.40
N LEU A 3 27.06 -9.59 13.80
CA LEU A 3 25.70 -10.18 13.82
C LEU A 3 25.46 -11.22 14.93
N PHE A 4 26.48 -11.68 15.63
CA PHE A 4 26.35 -12.73 16.66
C PHE A 4 26.17 -12.20 18.10
N LYS A 5 26.35 -10.91 18.37
CA LYS A 5 26.19 -10.34 19.72
C LYS A 5 24.74 -9.94 20.12
N LYS A 6 23.78 -10.06 19.20
CA LYS A 6 22.37 -9.71 19.49
C LYS A 6 21.51 -10.91 19.89
N LYS A 7 21.99 -12.13 19.65
CA LYS A 7 21.27 -13.38 19.99
C LYS A 7 21.42 -13.75 21.47
N ASP A 8 22.57 -13.46 22.07
CA ASP A 8 22.84 -13.87 23.48
C ASP A 8 22.07 -13.03 24.50
N LYS A 9 21.78 -11.76 24.21
CA LYS A 9 20.99 -10.93 25.14
C LYS A 9 19.49 -11.28 25.19
N ASN A 10 18.95 -11.90 24.16
CA ASN A 10 17.56 -12.37 24.17
C ASN A 10 17.41 -13.70 24.92
N ILE A 11 18.43 -14.55 24.88
CA ILE A 11 18.43 -15.84 25.60
C ILE A 11 18.55 -15.61 27.11
N GLU A 12 19.42 -14.69 27.56
CA GLU A 12 19.52 -14.31 28.98
C GLU A 12 18.24 -13.65 29.53
N ALA A 13 17.50 -12.90 28.69
CA ALA A 13 16.21 -12.34 29.07
C ALA A 13 15.11 -13.40 29.17
N GLU A 14 15.13 -14.42 28.34
CA GLU A 14 14.18 -15.54 28.36
C GLU A 14 14.45 -16.47 29.54
N GLU A 15 15.72 -16.77 29.89
CA GLU A 15 16.08 -17.57 31.06
C GLU A 15 15.80 -16.85 32.39
N THR A 16 15.95 -15.54 32.45
CA THR A 16 15.59 -14.74 33.63
C THR A 16 14.08 -14.69 33.84
N LEU A 17 13.30 -14.65 32.75
CA LEU A 17 11.83 -14.69 32.77
C LEU A 17 11.30 -16.08 33.18
N ALA A 18 11.96 -17.16 32.76
CA ALA A 18 11.60 -18.54 33.15
C ALA A 18 11.88 -18.80 34.63
N LYS A 19 13.00 -18.33 35.15
CA LYS A 19 13.35 -18.46 36.58
C LYS A 19 12.41 -17.68 37.51
N ASN A 20 11.93 -16.52 37.08
CA ASN A 20 10.94 -15.74 37.84
C ASN A 20 9.53 -16.36 37.81
N ALA A 21 9.21 -17.20 36.81
CA ALA A 21 7.92 -17.91 36.71
C ALA A 21 7.92 -19.18 37.58
N GLU A 22 9.07 -19.83 37.79
CA GLU A 22 9.20 -21.00 38.68
C GLU A 22 9.22 -20.62 40.15
N SER A 23 9.87 -19.51 40.52
CA SER A 23 9.87 -19.02 41.92
C SER A 23 8.48 -18.58 42.41
N ALA A 24 7.56 -18.22 41.49
CA ALA A 24 6.17 -17.90 41.83
C ALA A 24 5.28 -19.13 42.09
N LYS A 25 5.67 -20.33 41.65
CA LYS A 25 4.93 -21.58 41.88
C LYS A 25 5.27 -22.26 43.22
N THR A 26 6.43 -22.02 43.79
CA THR A 26 6.89 -22.65 45.05
C THR A 26 6.45 -21.90 46.30
N ALA A 27 5.85 -20.71 46.18
CA ALA A 27 5.40 -19.91 47.33
C ALA A 27 3.93 -20.16 47.78
N ALA A 28 3.25 -21.14 47.20
CA ALA A 28 1.82 -21.37 47.47
C ALA A 28 1.52 -22.42 48.56
N ASP A 29 2.52 -23.12 49.10
CA ASP A 29 2.31 -24.13 50.14
C ASP A 29 3.10 -23.79 51.42
N GLY A 30 2.46 -23.11 52.39
CA GLY A 30 3.01 -22.89 53.70
C GLY A 30 2.16 -21.99 54.60
N LYS A 31 1.15 -22.56 55.28
CA LYS A 31 0.46 -21.88 56.38
C LYS A 31 1.36 -21.80 57.60
N ASN A 32 1.59 -20.61 58.18
CA ASN A 32 1.36 -20.41 59.63
C ASN A 32 1.35 -18.92 60.03
N ALA A 33 0.62 -18.64 61.13
CA ALA A 33 0.16 -17.38 61.59
C ALA A 33 1.24 -16.49 62.25
N GLY A 34 1.13 -15.18 62.06
CA GLY A 34 1.81 -14.15 62.85
C GLY A 34 1.39 -12.76 62.31
N ALA A 35 0.66 -11.99 63.13
CA ALA A 35 0.18 -10.66 62.79
C ALA A 35 1.32 -9.68 62.52
N ALA A 36 1.47 -9.24 61.28
CA ALA A 36 2.25 -8.09 60.87
C ALA A 36 1.52 -7.40 59.75
N GLN A 37 1.56 -6.07 59.70
CA GLN A 37 0.92 -5.21 58.73
C GLN A 37 1.07 -5.76 57.30
N GLU A 38 -0.06 -6.17 56.67
CA GLU A 38 -0.12 -6.62 55.29
C GLU A 38 0.26 -5.47 54.36
N THR A 39 1.49 -5.44 53.92
CA THR A 39 1.81 -4.86 52.61
C THR A 39 1.10 -5.73 51.59
N LYS A 40 0.06 -5.20 50.91
CA LYS A 40 -0.57 -5.88 49.78
C LYS A 40 0.51 -6.23 48.78
N GLU A 41 0.91 -7.51 48.76
CA GLU A 41 1.71 -8.06 47.65
C GLU A 41 0.93 -7.79 46.37
N ASP A 42 1.52 -7.04 45.44
CA ASP A 42 0.97 -6.75 44.12
C ASP A 42 0.92 -8.07 43.30
N VAL A 43 -0.17 -8.82 43.49
CA VAL A 43 -0.43 -10.01 42.66
C VAL A 43 -0.44 -9.57 41.21
N PRO A 44 0.47 -10.07 40.36
CA PRO A 44 0.56 -9.58 38.97
C PRO A 44 -0.73 -9.85 38.21
N GLU A 45 -1.32 -8.79 37.67
CA GLU A 45 -2.57 -8.88 36.90
C GLU A 45 -2.40 -9.79 35.69
N THR A 46 -3.22 -10.82 35.59
CA THR A 46 -3.24 -11.78 34.48
C THR A 46 -4.49 -11.66 33.60
N ILE A 47 -4.42 -12.22 32.39
CA ILE A 47 -5.54 -12.36 31.47
C ILE A 47 -5.46 -13.71 30.75
N VAL A 48 -6.57 -14.39 30.56
CA VAL A 48 -6.64 -15.61 29.75
C VAL A 48 -6.71 -15.24 28.28
N CYS A 49 -5.82 -15.78 27.47
CA CYS A 49 -5.85 -15.58 26.03
C CYS A 49 -7.03 -16.39 25.42
N PRO A 50 -7.97 -15.75 24.71
CA PRO A 50 -9.14 -16.46 24.18
C PRO A 50 -8.79 -17.43 23.04
N LYS A 51 -7.60 -17.33 22.44
CA LYS A 51 -7.15 -18.22 21.36
C LYS A 51 -6.43 -19.46 21.87
N CYS A 52 -5.42 -19.31 22.73
CA CYS A 52 -4.62 -20.44 23.19
C CYS A 52 -5.00 -20.94 24.60
N GLY A 53 -5.92 -20.28 25.31
CA GLY A 53 -6.36 -20.63 26.66
C GLY A 53 -5.34 -20.38 27.77
N LYS A 54 -4.11 -19.98 27.44
CA LYS A 54 -3.07 -19.72 28.43
C LYS A 54 -3.33 -18.44 29.23
N THR A 55 -3.03 -18.50 30.51
CA THR A 55 -3.02 -17.30 31.39
C THR A 55 -1.72 -16.54 31.15
N VAL A 56 -1.80 -15.27 30.76
CA VAL A 56 -0.67 -14.42 30.42
C VAL A 56 -0.66 -13.16 31.27
N LEU A 57 0.53 -12.59 31.54
CA LEU A 57 0.68 -11.38 32.33
C LEU A 57 0.22 -10.14 31.54
N LYS A 58 -0.70 -9.36 32.10
CA LYS A 58 -1.20 -8.13 31.46
C LYS A 58 -0.09 -7.10 31.20
N SER A 59 0.91 -6.99 32.08
CA SER A 59 2.06 -6.09 31.90
C SER A 59 2.85 -6.45 30.65
N VAL A 60 3.16 -7.74 30.47
CA VAL A 60 3.89 -8.25 29.30
C VAL A 60 3.06 -8.07 28.03
N VAL A 61 1.77 -8.42 28.05
CA VAL A 61 0.86 -8.18 26.92
C VAL A 61 0.82 -6.69 26.51
N LYS A 62 0.83 -5.75 27.49
CA LYS A 62 0.91 -4.31 27.20
C LYS A 62 2.23 -3.91 26.54
N GLN A 63 3.37 -4.46 27.01
CA GLN A 63 4.69 -4.23 26.40
C GLN A 63 4.71 -4.74 24.96
N HIS A 64 4.12 -5.90 24.69
CA HIS A 64 3.93 -6.47 23.36
C HIS A 64 2.75 -5.83 22.56
N LYS A 65 2.41 -4.58 22.86
CA LYS A 65 1.36 -3.83 22.14
C LYS A 65 0.01 -4.57 22.08
N TYR A 66 -0.37 -5.25 23.17
CA TYR A 66 -1.61 -6.05 23.26
C TYR A 66 -1.65 -7.24 22.28
N VAL A 67 -0.52 -7.86 22.01
CA VAL A 67 -0.39 -9.13 21.31
C VAL A 67 0.00 -10.22 22.31
N CYS A 68 -0.63 -11.38 22.23
CA CYS A 68 -0.27 -12.53 23.08
C CYS A 68 1.11 -13.04 22.69
N TYR A 69 2.04 -13.07 23.62
CA TYR A 69 3.41 -13.54 23.38
C TYR A 69 3.52 -15.05 23.21
N GLU A 70 2.45 -15.82 23.55
CA GLU A 70 2.40 -17.27 23.40
C GLU A 70 1.90 -17.72 22.02
N CYS A 71 0.92 -17.02 21.43
CA CYS A 71 0.26 -17.47 20.20
C CYS A 71 0.05 -16.37 19.15
N ASN A 72 0.57 -15.18 19.37
CA ASN A 72 0.41 -14.02 18.51
C ASN A 72 -1.07 -13.64 18.26
N TYR A 73 -1.95 -13.85 19.26
CA TYR A 73 -3.32 -13.37 19.20
C TYR A 73 -3.37 -11.87 19.47
N TYR A 74 -4.10 -11.12 18.65
CA TYR A 74 -4.30 -9.68 18.74
C TYR A 74 -5.49 -9.37 19.66
N PHE A 75 -5.24 -9.01 20.92
CA PHE A 75 -6.31 -8.57 21.82
C PHE A 75 -6.95 -7.27 21.33
N ARG A 76 -8.26 -7.09 21.59
CA ARG A 76 -8.92 -5.80 21.34
C ARG A 76 -8.32 -4.72 22.23
N VAL A 77 -8.09 -3.54 21.67
CA VAL A 77 -7.41 -2.43 22.33
C VAL A 77 -8.42 -1.32 22.61
N ARG A 78 -8.44 -0.82 23.86
CA ARG A 78 -9.26 0.32 24.26
C ARG A 78 -8.82 1.59 23.52
N ALA A 79 -9.76 2.49 23.18
CA ALA A 79 -9.46 3.72 22.44
C ALA A 79 -8.31 4.53 23.06
N LYS A 80 -8.33 4.78 24.38
CA LYS A 80 -7.26 5.48 25.10
C LYS A 80 -5.87 4.84 24.91
N ASN A 81 -5.81 3.50 24.88
CA ASN A 81 -4.54 2.79 24.71
C ASN A 81 -4.09 2.84 23.23
N ARG A 82 -5.02 2.74 22.29
CA ARG A 82 -4.72 2.86 20.86
C ARG A 82 -4.17 4.25 20.54
N ILE A 83 -4.80 5.30 21.04
CA ILE A 83 -4.31 6.67 20.92
C ILE A 83 -2.88 6.79 21.44
N ARG A 84 -2.59 6.29 22.65
CA ARG A 84 -1.25 6.30 23.24
C ARG A 84 -0.20 5.50 22.46
N MET A 85 -0.62 4.50 21.68
CA MET A 85 0.29 3.68 20.88
C MET A 85 0.80 4.42 19.64
N VAL A 86 0.01 5.31 19.07
CA VAL A 86 0.29 5.95 17.79
C VAL A 86 0.56 7.45 17.90
N SER A 87 -0.09 8.15 18.83
CA SER A 87 0.12 9.58 19.05
C SER A 87 1.46 9.88 19.72
N ASP A 88 1.93 11.10 19.55
CA ASP A 88 3.01 11.65 20.36
C ASP A 88 2.52 11.91 21.80
N LYS A 89 3.47 11.97 22.73
CA LYS A 89 3.12 12.14 24.14
C LYS A 89 2.35 13.44 24.34
N GLU A 90 1.20 13.36 25.00
CA GLU A 90 0.33 14.52 25.34
C GLU A 90 -0.18 15.36 24.12
N ALA A 91 -0.05 14.84 22.90
CA ALA A 91 -0.43 15.57 21.69
C ALA A 91 -1.92 15.42 21.31
N PHE A 92 -2.67 14.54 21.97
CA PHE A 92 -4.06 14.27 21.61
C PHE A 92 -5.01 15.30 22.24
N GLU A 93 -5.67 16.07 21.39
CA GLU A 93 -6.72 17.05 21.71
C GLU A 93 -8.07 16.45 21.33
N PRO A 94 -8.92 16.07 22.29
CA PRO A 94 -10.22 15.46 21.99
C PRO A 94 -11.21 16.45 21.39
N TRP A 95 -11.95 15.99 20.37
CA TRP A 95 -13.03 16.74 19.72
C TRP A 95 -14.40 16.08 19.99
N PHE A 96 -15.46 16.89 19.98
CA PHE A 96 -16.86 16.43 20.07
C PHE A 96 -17.15 15.59 21.32
N THR A 97 -16.55 15.96 22.45
CA THR A 97 -16.74 15.26 23.74
C THR A 97 -18.14 15.46 24.30
N GLU A 98 -18.80 16.54 23.93
CA GLU A 98 -20.17 16.92 24.30
C GLU A 98 -21.24 16.07 23.62
N LEU A 99 -20.91 15.46 22.46
CA LEU A 99 -21.86 14.61 21.73
C LEU A 99 -21.99 13.25 22.43
N THR A 100 -23.16 12.99 22.95
CA THR A 100 -23.52 11.74 23.64
C THR A 100 -24.67 11.05 22.93
N THR A 101 -24.65 9.71 22.97
CA THR A 101 -25.70 8.93 22.31
C THR A 101 -27.04 9.10 22.99
N GLY A 102 -28.12 9.01 22.22
CA GLY A 102 -29.52 9.07 22.66
C GLY A 102 -30.33 7.93 22.05
N ASN A 103 -31.65 7.99 22.21
CA ASN A 103 -32.62 7.01 21.72
C ASN A 103 -33.54 7.62 20.65
N PRO A 104 -33.06 7.78 19.39
CA PRO A 104 -33.81 8.54 18.39
C PRO A 104 -35.11 7.87 17.91
N LEU A 105 -35.27 6.57 18.16
CA LEU A 105 -36.48 5.81 17.78
C LEU A 105 -37.31 5.34 18.97
N ASN A 106 -37.02 5.79 20.19
CA ASN A 106 -37.63 5.33 21.41
C ASN A 106 -37.63 3.79 21.56
N PHE A 107 -36.48 3.16 21.16
CA PHE A 107 -36.33 1.71 21.24
C PHE A 107 -36.36 1.26 22.71
N PRO A 108 -37.17 0.24 23.07
CA PRO A 108 -37.34 -0.20 24.47
C PRO A 108 -35.99 -0.58 25.11
N GLU A 109 -35.83 -0.23 26.39
CA GLU A 109 -34.64 -0.53 27.22
C GLU A 109 -33.30 0.02 26.70
N TYR A 110 -33.30 0.78 25.61
CA TYR A 110 -32.07 1.24 24.99
C TYR A 110 -31.35 2.32 25.81
N GLU A 111 -32.10 3.24 26.42
CA GLU A 111 -31.54 4.29 27.28
C GLU A 111 -30.83 3.70 28.50
N GLU A 112 -31.44 2.70 29.16
CA GLU A 112 -30.77 2.00 30.27
C GLU A 112 -29.51 1.28 29.84
N LYS A 113 -29.53 0.67 28.66
CA LYS A 113 -28.38 0.00 28.09
C LYS A 113 -27.26 0.99 27.77
N ILE A 114 -27.57 2.17 27.26
CA ILE A 114 -26.65 3.29 27.05
C ILE A 114 -25.99 3.67 28.38
N ALA A 115 -26.82 4.02 29.40
CA ALA A 115 -26.34 4.46 30.70
C ALA A 115 -25.40 3.43 31.36
N LYS A 116 -25.81 2.16 31.40
CA LYS A 116 -24.98 1.05 31.93
C LYS A 116 -23.64 0.90 31.14
N THR A 117 -23.68 1.12 29.81
CA THR A 117 -22.47 1.01 28.98
C THR A 117 -21.53 2.19 29.21
N GLN A 118 -22.06 3.40 29.35
CA GLN A 118 -21.30 4.61 29.70
C GLN A 118 -20.61 4.46 31.06
N GLU A 119 -21.35 4.03 32.09
CA GLU A 119 -20.81 3.77 33.44
C GLU A 119 -19.67 2.74 33.39
N LYS A 120 -19.88 1.60 32.72
CA LYS A 120 -18.93 0.50 32.63
C LYS A 120 -17.67 0.86 31.85
N THR A 121 -17.78 1.67 30.80
CA THR A 121 -16.68 1.95 29.85
C THR A 121 -15.98 3.27 30.12
N GLY A 122 -16.68 4.23 30.73
CA GLY A 122 -16.25 5.63 30.86
C GLY A 122 -16.24 6.40 29.52
N LEU A 123 -17.02 5.92 28.53
CA LEU A 123 -17.11 6.52 27.19
C LEU A 123 -18.50 7.15 27.01
N SER A 124 -18.55 8.34 26.42
CA SER A 124 -19.82 8.95 26.01
C SER A 124 -20.46 8.26 24.81
N GLU A 125 -19.63 7.67 23.93
CA GLU A 125 -20.04 6.92 22.74
C GLU A 125 -18.91 5.98 22.27
N GLY A 126 -19.20 5.12 21.28
CA GLY A 126 -18.34 4.07 20.74
C GLY A 126 -17.12 4.55 19.95
N ILE A 127 -16.94 5.87 19.78
CA ILE A 127 -15.77 6.44 19.11
C ILE A 127 -15.18 7.62 19.88
N VAL A 128 -13.85 7.68 19.91
CA VAL A 128 -13.08 8.83 20.42
C VAL A 128 -12.35 9.46 19.26
N ILE A 129 -12.54 10.75 19.03
CA ILE A 129 -11.94 11.52 17.94
C ILE A 129 -11.21 12.74 18.49
N GLY A 130 -10.12 13.12 17.84
CA GLY A 130 -9.40 14.33 18.19
C GLY A 130 -8.26 14.63 17.21
N LYS A 131 -7.68 15.80 17.35
CA LYS A 131 -6.43 16.20 16.67
C LYS A 131 -5.24 15.62 17.42
N THR A 132 -4.20 15.23 16.70
CA THR A 132 -2.98 14.72 17.32
C THR A 132 -1.76 14.92 16.42
N LYS A 133 -0.59 14.49 16.92
CA LYS A 133 0.65 14.40 16.14
C LYS A 133 1.20 12.96 16.20
N ILE A 134 1.77 12.52 15.07
CA ILE A 134 2.46 11.24 14.94
C ILE A 134 3.87 11.51 14.41
N TYR A 135 4.87 11.42 15.28
CA TYR A 135 6.25 11.88 15.01
C TYR A 135 6.28 13.30 14.43
N GLY A 136 5.47 14.19 15.02
CA GLY A 136 5.36 15.60 14.63
C GLY A 136 4.35 15.90 13.52
N GLU A 137 3.89 14.91 12.74
CA GLU A 137 2.88 15.10 11.68
C GLU A 137 1.48 15.30 12.28
N GLU A 138 0.83 16.40 11.98
CA GLU A 138 -0.54 16.68 12.41
C GLU A 138 -1.55 15.82 11.66
N THR A 139 -2.53 15.30 12.38
CA THR A 139 -3.61 14.48 11.81
C THR A 139 -4.83 14.49 12.72
N VAL A 140 -6.00 14.23 12.15
CA VAL A 140 -7.19 13.87 12.91
C VAL A 140 -7.19 12.35 13.12
N LEU A 141 -7.32 11.93 14.36
CA LEU A 141 -7.33 10.53 14.77
C LEU A 141 -8.65 10.14 15.39
N GLY A 142 -9.34 9.17 14.80
CA GLY A 142 -10.54 8.55 15.38
C GLY A 142 -10.29 7.09 15.73
N VAL A 143 -10.78 6.65 16.89
CA VAL A 143 -10.63 5.27 17.35
C VAL A 143 -11.98 4.75 17.85
N ILE A 144 -12.50 3.73 17.17
CA ILE A 144 -13.71 3.01 17.61
C ILE A 144 -13.33 2.03 18.73
N ASP A 145 -14.09 2.06 19.83
CA ASP A 145 -13.92 1.19 21.00
C ASP A 145 -15.05 0.17 21.08
N SER A 146 -14.74 -1.08 20.78
CA SER A 146 -15.73 -2.17 20.77
C SER A 146 -16.38 -2.49 22.13
N ARG A 147 -15.89 -1.92 23.23
CA ARG A 147 -16.53 -2.07 24.54
C ARG A 147 -17.88 -1.32 24.60
N PHE A 148 -18.05 -0.27 23.80
CA PHE A 148 -19.32 0.43 23.68
C PHE A 148 -20.14 -0.23 22.56
N MET A 149 -21.08 -1.09 22.92
CA MET A 149 -21.99 -1.80 22.00
C MET A 149 -21.33 -2.40 20.77
N MET A 150 -20.20 -3.09 20.97
CA MET A 150 -19.38 -3.67 19.89
C MET A 150 -18.88 -2.64 18.87
N GLY A 151 -18.75 -1.37 19.24
CA GLY A 151 -18.33 -0.30 18.34
C GLY A 151 -19.31 -0.03 17.20
N SER A 152 -20.58 -0.42 17.36
CA SER A 152 -21.60 -0.24 16.32
C SER A 152 -21.87 1.23 16.02
N MET A 153 -22.06 1.53 14.73
CA MET A 153 -22.33 2.88 14.25
C MET A 153 -23.79 3.25 14.45
N GLY A 154 -24.09 4.07 15.47
CA GLY A 154 -25.33 4.80 15.63
C GLY A 154 -25.21 6.25 15.14
N HIS A 155 -26.25 7.06 15.34
CA HIS A 155 -26.30 8.44 14.84
C HIS A 155 -25.16 9.31 15.36
N VAL A 156 -24.77 9.17 16.65
CA VAL A 156 -23.67 9.97 17.22
C VAL A 156 -22.30 9.50 16.75
N VAL A 157 -22.08 8.18 16.54
CA VAL A 157 -20.85 7.72 15.92
C VAL A 157 -20.71 8.28 14.50
N GLY A 158 -21.79 8.19 13.71
CA GLY A 158 -21.82 8.77 12.36
C GLY A 158 -21.62 10.28 12.35
N GLU A 159 -22.28 11.00 13.30
CA GLU A 159 -22.10 12.44 13.47
C GLU A 159 -20.63 12.80 13.76
N LYS A 160 -20.03 12.18 14.77
CA LYS A 160 -18.62 12.42 15.12
C LYS A 160 -17.65 12.18 13.97
N ILE A 161 -17.87 11.10 13.18
CA ILE A 161 -17.04 10.81 12.00
C ILE A 161 -17.25 11.88 10.91
N THR A 162 -18.50 12.26 10.64
CA THR A 162 -18.83 13.29 9.66
C THR A 162 -18.21 14.63 10.02
N SER A 163 -18.45 15.11 11.25
CA SER A 163 -17.89 16.36 11.76
C SER A 163 -16.36 16.34 11.81
N ALA A 164 -15.75 15.16 12.04
CA ALA A 164 -14.30 15.01 11.96
C ALA A 164 -13.77 15.21 10.54
N PHE A 165 -14.42 14.65 9.52
CA PHE A 165 -14.06 14.90 8.13
C PHE A 165 -14.26 16.37 7.73
N GLU A 166 -15.37 16.96 8.12
CA GLU A 166 -15.67 18.37 7.82
C GLU A 166 -14.63 19.30 8.44
N ARG A 167 -14.39 19.19 9.75
CA ARG A 167 -13.37 20.00 10.44
C ARG A 167 -11.94 19.72 9.93
N ALA A 168 -11.61 18.46 9.68
CA ALA A 168 -10.31 18.11 9.08
C ALA A 168 -10.14 18.71 7.68
N THR A 169 -11.22 18.84 6.91
CA THR A 169 -11.21 19.48 5.59
C THR A 169 -10.98 20.98 5.71
N GLU A 170 -11.65 21.64 6.64
CA GLU A 170 -11.45 23.08 6.94
C GLU A 170 -10.02 23.36 7.42
N GLU A 171 -9.50 22.55 8.37
CA GLU A 171 -8.13 22.67 8.89
C GLU A 171 -7.06 22.07 7.95
N ARG A 172 -7.45 21.52 6.81
CA ARG A 172 -6.57 20.84 5.82
C ARG A 172 -5.71 19.74 6.42
N LEU A 173 -6.27 18.93 7.31
CA LEU A 173 -5.58 17.85 8.00
C LEU A 173 -5.94 16.48 7.39
N PRO A 174 -5.00 15.52 7.35
CA PRO A 174 -5.32 14.13 7.05
C PRO A 174 -6.17 13.49 8.15
N VAL A 175 -6.93 12.46 7.79
CA VAL A 175 -7.78 11.70 8.73
C VAL A 175 -7.31 10.25 8.82
N ILE A 176 -7.16 9.75 10.05
CA ILE A 176 -6.87 8.33 10.35
C ILE A 176 -7.99 7.79 11.24
N LEU A 177 -8.66 6.70 10.81
CA LEU A 177 -9.73 6.07 11.61
C LEU A 177 -9.40 4.60 11.90
N PHE A 178 -9.26 4.27 13.18
CA PHE A 178 -9.18 2.87 13.63
C PHE A 178 -10.57 2.28 13.73
N CYS A 179 -10.89 1.34 12.84
CA CYS A 179 -12.17 0.67 12.74
C CYS A 179 -12.18 -0.60 13.59
N CYS A 180 -13.12 -0.71 14.53
CA CYS A 180 -13.34 -1.89 15.36
C CYS A 180 -14.83 -2.01 15.66
N SER A 181 -15.62 -2.59 14.74
CA SER A 181 -17.08 -2.49 14.78
C SER A 181 -17.78 -3.75 14.31
N GLY A 182 -18.91 -4.06 14.96
CA GLY A 182 -19.87 -5.08 14.51
C GLY A 182 -20.85 -4.59 13.43
N GLY A 183 -20.77 -3.32 12.98
CA GLY A 183 -21.63 -2.76 11.94
C GLY A 183 -22.57 -1.66 12.41
N ALA A 184 -23.72 -1.51 11.75
CA ALA A 184 -24.75 -0.54 12.11
C ALA A 184 -25.45 -0.88 13.44
N ARG A 185 -25.83 0.13 14.21
CA ARG A 185 -26.48 -0.04 15.51
C ARG A 185 -27.97 -0.36 15.34
N MET A 186 -28.36 -1.59 15.63
CA MET A 186 -29.71 -2.09 15.37
C MET A 186 -30.80 -1.35 16.12
N GLN A 187 -30.54 -0.87 17.35
CA GLN A 187 -31.48 -0.11 18.15
C GLN A 187 -31.86 1.24 17.53
N GLU A 188 -31.05 1.76 16.65
CA GLU A 188 -31.29 3.01 15.95
C GLU A 188 -31.79 2.81 14.49
N GLY A 189 -32.03 1.57 14.09
CA GLY A 189 -32.73 1.18 12.87
C GLY A 189 -32.27 1.96 11.62
N ILE A 190 -33.25 2.62 10.97
CA ILE A 190 -33.01 3.39 9.73
C ILE A 190 -32.07 4.58 9.95
N ILE A 191 -32.05 5.19 11.13
CA ILE A 191 -31.15 6.30 11.46
C ILE A 191 -29.69 5.83 11.40
N SER A 192 -29.42 4.64 11.92
CA SER A 192 -28.11 3.99 11.85
C SER A 192 -27.69 3.69 10.40
N LEU A 193 -28.63 3.23 9.57
CA LEU A 193 -28.39 3.01 8.15
C LEU A 193 -28.02 4.31 7.41
N MET A 194 -28.67 5.42 7.70
CA MET A 194 -28.37 6.72 7.08
C MET A 194 -26.95 7.23 7.42
N GLN A 195 -26.35 6.78 8.53
CA GLN A 195 -24.98 7.15 8.84
C GLN A 195 -23.98 6.63 7.82
N MET A 196 -24.25 5.52 7.15
CA MET A 196 -23.38 5.01 6.08
C MET A 196 -23.27 6.03 4.93
N ALA A 197 -24.38 6.55 4.46
CA ALA A 197 -24.39 7.58 3.40
C ALA A 197 -23.74 8.88 3.87
N LYS A 198 -24.08 9.31 5.10
CA LYS A 198 -23.57 10.56 5.69
C LYS A 198 -22.06 10.57 5.83
N THR A 199 -21.48 9.54 6.42
CA THR A 199 -20.02 9.41 6.59
C THR A 199 -19.28 9.26 5.25
N SER A 200 -19.87 8.52 4.30
CA SER A 200 -19.31 8.37 2.94
C SER A 200 -19.32 9.69 2.18
N ALA A 201 -20.38 10.50 2.30
CA ALA A 201 -20.44 11.81 1.67
C ALA A 201 -19.39 12.79 2.25
N ALA A 202 -19.17 12.76 3.56
CA ALA A 202 -18.12 13.58 4.20
C ALA A 202 -16.71 13.14 3.76
N ALA A 203 -16.45 11.82 3.70
CA ALA A 203 -15.19 11.28 3.18
C ALA A 203 -14.97 11.69 1.71
N LYS A 204 -16.02 11.71 0.90
CA LYS A 204 -15.94 12.17 -0.51
C LYS A 204 -15.51 13.63 -0.61
N ARG A 205 -16.13 14.53 0.17
CA ARG A 205 -15.74 15.95 0.20
C ARG A 205 -14.29 16.15 0.65
N HIS A 206 -13.87 15.41 1.68
CA HIS A 206 -12.49 15.41 2.15
C HIS A 206 -11.51 14.96 1.06
N SER A 207 -11.86 13.90 0.33
CA SER A 207 -11.09 13.40 -0.81
C SER A 207 -11.00 14.41 -1.95
N GLU A 208 -12.09 15.09 -2.30
CA GLU A 208 -12.14 16.12 -3.34
C GLU A 208 -11.34 17.37 -2.97
N ALA A 209 -11.16 17.65 -1.68
CA ALA A 209 -10.26 18.68 -1.19
C ALA A 209 -8.76 18.32 -1.31
N GLY A 210 -8.45 17.12 -1.84
CA GLY A 210 -7.07 16.62 -2.01
C GLY A 210 -6.43 16.15 -0.70
N LEU A 211 -7.23 15.76 0.30
CA LEU A 211 -6.74 15.38 1.62
C LEU A 211 -6.72 13.86 1.81
N LEU A 212 -5.75 13.40 2.61
CA LEU A 212 -5.49 12.00 2.86
C LEU A 212 -6.47 11.41 3.87
N TYR A 213 -7.02 10.24 3.55
CA TYR A 213 -7.79 9.41 4.46
C TYR A 213 -7.20 7.99 4.58
N VAL A 214 -6.91 7.54 5.81
CA VAL A 214 -6.34 6.23 6.12
C VAL A 214 -7.20 5.49 7.15
N PRO A 215 -8.09 4.58 6.75
CA PRO A 215 -8.70 3.63 7.66
C PRO A 215 -7.72 2.54 8.05
N VAL A 216 -7.72 2.16 9.33
CA VAL A 216 -6.97 1.04 9.90
C VAL A 216 -7.98 0.01 10.42
N LEU A 217 -8.11 -1.10 9.69
CA LEU A 217 -9.10 -2.13 9.96
C LEU A 217 -8.59 -3.07 11.05
N THR A 218 -9.34 -3.19 12.15
CA THR A 218 -8.99 -4.06 13.27
C THR A 218 -10.11 -5.07 13.56
N ASP A 219 -9.87 -6.04 14.43
CA ASP A 219 -10.81 -7.13 14.71
C ASP A 219 -11.94 -6.75 15.70
N PRO A 220 -13.22 -6.83 15.26
CA PRO A 220 -13.74 -6.99 13.91
C PRO A 220 -14.00 -5.64 13.22
N THR A 221 -14.03 -5.63 11.88
CA THR A 221 -14.60 -4.53 11.08
C THR A 221 -15.61 -5.12 10.12
N THR A 222 -16.90 -5.00 10.41
CA THR A 222 -17.97 -5.70 9.68
C THR A 222 -19.19 -4.83 9.42
N GLY A 223 -20.12 -5.31 8.60
CA GLY A 223 -21.44 -4.73 8.36
C GLY A 223 -21.39 -3.34 7.73
N GLY A 224 -22.27 -2.46 8.23
CA GLY A 224 -22.39 -1.09 7.71
C GLY A 224 -21.14 -0.24 7.85
N VAL A 225 -20.21 -0.57 8.76
CA VAL A 225 -18.94 0.14 8.87
C VAL A 225 -18.01 -0.24 7.72
N THR A 226 -17.90 -1.53 7.38
CA THR A 226 -17.13 -1.98 6.20
C THR A 226 -17.77 -1.42 4.92
N ALA A 227 -19.08 -1.52 4.79
CA ALA A 227 -19.80 -1.06 3.59
C ALA A 227 -19.98 0.48 3.52
N SER A 228 -19.14 1.24 4.23
CA SER A 228 -19.12 2.70 4.20
C SER A 228 -17.69 3.23 4.36
N PHE A 229 -17.45 4.14 5.25
CA PHE A 229 -16.18 4.85 5.40
C PHE A 229 -14.94 3.94 5.54
N ALA A 230 -15.05 2.74 6.14
CA ALA A 230 -13.89 1.89 6.38
C ALA A 230 -13.19 1.37 5.10
N MET A 231 -13.90 1.31 3.96
CA MET A 231 -13.36 0.87 2.67
C MET A 231 -13.17 2.03 1.66
N LEU A 232 -13.23 3.28 2.11
CA LEU A 232 -13.11 4.47 1.25
C LEU A 232 -11.77 5.21 1.39
N GLY A 233 -10.77 4.58 2.02
CA GLY A 233 -9.45 5.17 2.22
C GLY A 233 -8.61 5.27 0.95
N ASP A 234 -7.75 6.27 0.91
CA ASP A 234 -6.68 6.37 -0.09
C ASP A 234 -5.65 5.25 0.10
N ILE A 235 -5.36 4.92 1.36
CA ILE A 235 -4.54 3.78 1.78
C ILE A 235 -5.27 3.06 2.91
N ILE A 236 -5.63 1.80 2.70
CA ILE A 236 -6.36 0.98 3.66
C ILE A 236 -5.38 0.01 4.33
N LEU A 237 -5.21 0.17 5.64
CA LEU A 237 -4.37 -0.71 6.46
C LEU A 237 -5.22 -1.72 7.21
N ALA A 238 -4.68 -2.91 7.48
CA ALA A 238 -5.30 -3.89 8.35
C ALA A 238 -4.32 -4.43 9.39
N GLU A 239 -4.81 -4.76 10.60
CA GLU A 239 -4.05 -5.57 11.55
C GLU A 239 -4.05 -7.04 11.11
N PRO A 240 -2.96 -7.80 11.37
CA PRO A 240 -2.91 -9.23 11.04
C PRO A 240 -4.10 -9.99 11.63
N LYS A 241 -4.68 -10.88 10.83
CA LYS A 241 -5.80 -11.77 11.21
C LYS A 241 -7.09 -11.06 11.61
N ALA A 242 -7.23 -9.77 11.41
CA ALA A 242 -8.47 -9.04 11.67
C ALA A 242 -9.63 -9.61 10.83
N LEU A 243 -10.79 -9.76 11.44
CA LEU A 243 -12.03 -10.12 10.73
C LEU A 243 -12.56 -8.87 10.03
N ILE A 244 -12.60 -8.91 8.70
CA ILE A 244 -13.04 -7.80 7.86
C ILE A 244 -14.03 -8.35 6.82
N GLY A 245 -15.26 -7.87 6.82
CA GLY A 245 -16.26 -8.33 5.85
C GLY A 245 -17.58 -7.60 5.98
N PHE A 246 -18.46 -7.74 5.00
CA PHE A 246 -19.80 -7.14 5.07
C PHE A 246 -20.70 -7.96 6.00
N ALA A 247 -21.11 -9.14 5.62
CA ALA A 247 -21.86 -10.02 6.49
C ALA A 247 -20.91 -10.79 7.44
N GLY A 248 -21.32 -10.95 8.70
CA GLY A 248 -20.53 -11.77 9.63
C GLY A 248 -20.51 -13.24 9.23
N PRO A 249 -19.46 -14.01 9.58
CA PRO A 249 -19.32 -15.41 9.18
C PRO A 249 -20.55 -16.27 9.50
N ARG A 250 -21.12 -16.11 10.71
CA ARG A 250 -22.33 -16.84 11.10
C ARG A 250 -23.54 -16.56 10.22
N VAL A 251 -23.71 -15.30 9.79
CA VAL A 251 -24.82 -14.91 8.91
C VAL A 251 -24.65 -15.56 7.54
N ILE A 252 -23.43 -15.55 7.00
CA ILE A 252 -23.14 -16.19 5.72
C ILE A 252 -23.42 -17.69 5.81
N GLU A 253 -22.83 -18.38 6.80
CA GLU A 253 -23.00 -19.83 7.00
C GLU A 253 -24.47 -20.24 7.15
N GLN A 254 -25.24 -19.46 7.90
CA GLN A 254 -26.69 -19.69 8.07
C GLN A 254 -27.49 -19.45 6.79
N THR A 255 -27.08 -18.47 5.98
CA THR A 255 -27.78 -18.12 4.74
C THR A 255 -27.51 -19.10 3.61
N ILE A 256 -26.23 -19.48 3.41
CA ILE A 256 -25.84 -20.38 2.31
C ILE A 256 -25.80 -21.86 2.73
N GLY A 257 -25.93 -22.17 4.03
CA GLY A 257 -25.90 -23.55 4.55
C GLY A 257 -24.55 -24.26 4.42
N GLN A 258 -23.45 -23.51 4.27
CA GLN A 258 -22.10 -24.05 4.06
C GLN A 258 -21.12 -23.49 5.11
N LYS A 259 -20.13 -24.32 5.49
CA LYS A 259 -19.01 -23.86 6.30
C LYS A 259 -18.07 -23.01 5.45
N LEU A 260 -17.64 -21.88 6.02
CA LEU A 260 -16.67 -21.01 5.38
C LEU A 260 -15.26 -21.60 5.45
N PRO A 261 -14.43 -21.42 4.40
CA PRO A 261 -13.03 -21.82 4.42
C PRO A 261 -12.25 -21.19 5.57
N GLU A 262 -11.20 -21.88 6.04
CA GLU A 262 -10.28 -21.28 7.00
C GLU A 262 -9.60 -20.03 6.40
N GLY A 263 -9.50 -18.98 7.19
CA GLY A 263 -8.91 -17.70 6.72
C GLY A 263 -9.89 -16.78 5.99
N PHE A 264 -11.08 -17.24 5.64
CA PHE A 264 -12.10 -16.41 4.96
C PHE A 264 -12.42 -15.15 5.76
N GLN A 265 -12.53 -14.01 5.06
CA GLN A 265 -12.75 -12.67 5.64
C GLN A 265 -11.65 -12.21 6.62
N ARG A 266 -10.44 -12.80 6.62
CA ARG A 266 -9.32 -12.28 7.39
C ARG A 266 -8.58 -11.18 6.61
N ALA A 267 -7.75 -10.41 7.31
CA ALA A 267 -6.95 -9.36 6.71
C ALA A 267 -6.11 -9.87 5.52
N GLU A 268 -5.55 -11.08 5.66
CA GLU A 268 -4.76 -11.75 4.62
C GLU A 268 -5.62 -12.04 3.38
N PHE A 269 -6.84 -12.55 3.58
CA PHE A 269 -7.82 -12.74 2.50
C PHE A 269 -8.17 -11.41 1.81
N GLN A 270 -8.36 -10.33 2.59
CA GLN A 270 -8.67 -9.01 2.02
C GLN A 270 -7.50 -8.42 1.22
N LEU A 271 -6.26 -8.69 1.63
CA LEU A 271 -5.07 -8.29 0.89
C LEU A 271 -4.97 -9.06 -0.44
N GLU A 272 -5.14 -10.38 -0.42
CA GLU A 272 -5.11 -11.25 -1.60
C GLU A 272 -6.21 -10.87 -2.61
N HIS A 273 -7.39 -10.50 -2.10
CA HIS A 273 -8.52 -10.04 -2.92
C HIS A 273 -8.49 -8.53 -3.25
N GLY A 274 -7.38 -7.87 -3.00
CA GLY A 274 -7.11 -6.50 -3.45
C GLY A 274 -7.84 -5.38 -2.72
N PHE A 275 -8.51 -5.65 -1.60
CA PHE A 275 -9.29 -4.66 -0.86
C PHE A 275 -8.50 -3.89 0.20
N VAL A 276 -7.34 -4.40 0.62
CA VAL A 276 -6.45 -3.80 1.61
C VAL A 276 -5.10 -3.55 0.98
N ASP A 277 -4.47 -2.39 1.25
CA ASP A 277 -3.15 -2.07 0.71
C ASP A 277 -2.02 -2.77 1.46
N MET A 278 -2.14 -2.85 2.79
CA MET A 278 -1.06 -3.36 3.64
C MET A 278 -1.61 -4.00 4.91
N ILE A 279 -0.98 -5.11 5.34
CA ILE A 279 -1.16 -5.65 6.68
C ILE A 279 0.00 -5.17 7.55
N VAL A 280 -0.32 -4.45 8.63
CA VAL A 280 0.68 -3.79 9.48
C VAL A 280 0.63 -4.32 10.90
N LYS A 281 1.76 -4.82 11.41
CA LYS A 281 1.89 -5.23 12.80
C LYS A 281 1.81 -4.01 13.74
N ARG A 282 1.27 -4.21 14.94
CA ARG A 282 1.11 -3.12 15.93
C ARG A 282 2.42 -2.43 16.31
N GLU A 283 3.51 -3.15 16.31
CA GLU A 283 4.84 -2.60 16.61
C GLU A 283 5.30 -1.59 15.57
N ASP A 284 4.95 -1.82 14.30
CA ASP A 284 5.34 -0.99 13.15
C ASP A 284 4.34 0.12 12.85
N LEU A 285 3.13 0.05 13.42
CA LEU A 285 1.99 0.86 13.01
C LEU A 285 2.25 2.38 13.11
N LYS A 286 2.85 2.86 14.22
CA LYS A 286 3.17 4.28 14.38
C LYS A 286 4.15 4.76 13.32
N LYS A 287 5.17 3.96 13.01
CA LYS A 287 6.18 4.26 11.98
C LYS A 287 5.56 4.26 10.58
N THR A 288 4.70 3.29 10.28
CA THR A 288 3.99 3.21 8.98
C THR A 288 3.07 4.40 8.77
N LEU A 289 2.26 4.75 9.77
CA LEU A 289 1.39 5.94 9.71
C LEU A 289 2.20 7.22 9.49
N TYR A 290 3.32 7.39 10.17
CA TYR A 290 4.23 8.53 9.95
C TYR A 290 4.75 8.58 8.51
N LYS A 291 5.20 7.46 7.95
CA LYS A 291 5.68 7.41 6.56
C LYS A 291 4.58 7.81 5.59
N ILE A 292 3.36 7.31 5.80
CA ILE A 292 2.20 7.67 5.00
C ILE A 292 1.90 9.18 5.11
N LEU A 293 1.81 9.73 6.32
CA LEU A 293 1.54 11.15 6.53
C LEU A 293 2.61 12.03 5.85
N ARG A 294 3.89 11.70 6.03
CA ARG A 294 5.00 12.43 5.43
C ARG A 294 4.93 12.44 3.90
N ALA A 295 4.60 11.30 3.30
CA ALA A 295 4.49 11.14 1.84
C ALA A 295 3.30 11.90 1.22
N HIS A 296 2.38 12.38 2.05
CA HIS A 296 1.18 13.10 1.61
C HIS A 296 1.11 14.54 2.15
N ARG A 297 2.24 15.08 2.61
CA ARG A 297 2.31 16.50 2.96
C ARG A 297 1.90 17.34 1.75
N PRO A 298 1.11 18.41 1.94
CA PRO A 298 0.82 19.35 0.87
C PRO A 298 2.12 19.89 0.28
N THR A 299 2.35 19.68 -1.00
CA THR A 299 3.48 20.25 -1.73
C THR A 299 2.97 21.41 -2.58
N THR A 300 3.66 22.54 -2.53
CA THR A 300 3.37 23.73 -3.34
C THR A 300 3.99 23.64 -4.75
N GLY A 301 3.92 22.46 -5.38
CA GLY A 301 4.54 22.13 -6.68
C GLY A 301 5.62 21.08 -6.56
N TYR A 302 6.16 20.61 -7.70
CA TYR A 302 7.26 19.64 -7.76
C TYR A 302 8.63 20.24 -7.41
N ALA A 303 8.66 21.49 -6.95
CA ALA A 303 9.81 22.37 -6.91
C ALA A 303 10.69 22.29 -5.66
N ASN A 304 10.65 21.19 -4.91
CA ASN A 304 11.55 20.98 -3.76
C ASN A 304 12.70 20.02 -4.08
N PHE A 305 13.10 19.89 -5.36
CA PHE A 305 14.44 19.37 -5.64
C PHE A 305 15.43 20.41 -5.13
N ASP A 306 16.24 20.03 -4.16
CA ASP A 306 17.40 20.84 -3.76
C ASP A 306 18.37 20.91 -4.96
N PRO A 307 18.51 22.05 -5.64
CA PRO A 307 19.41 22.15 -6.79
C PRO A 307 20.88 21.98 -6.39
N LEU A 308 21.18 21.94 -5.10
CA LEU A 308 22.54 21.78 -4.58
C LEU A 308 23.15 20.40 -4.79
N HIS A 309 22.38 19.41 -5.26
CA HIS A 309 22.89 18.09 -5.63
C HIS A 309 22.87 17.86 -7.15
N SER A 310 22.83 18.91 -7.95
CA SER A 310 22.85 18.87 -9.42
C SER A 310 24.20 18.49 -10.05
N ASP A 311 25.20 18.15 -9.26
CA ASP A 311 26.50 17.61 -9.74
C ASP A 311 26.42 16.16 -10.21
N ASP A 312 25.22 15.59 -10.30
CA ASP A 312 24.94 14.29 -10.91
C ASP A 312 25.01 14.34 -12.47
N ASN A 313 26.01 14.99 -13.03
CA ASN A 313 26.49 14.65 -14.35
C ASN A 313 27.15 13.28 -14.22
N TYR A 314 26.33 12.23 -14.41
CA TYR A 314 26.85 10.88 -14.42
C TYR A 314 27.90 10.77 -15.55
N GLU A 315 29.16 10.63 -15.17
CA GLU A 315 30.20 10.17 -16.06
C GLU A 315 30.46 8.67 -15.83
N PRO A 316 30.44 7.85 -16.88
CA PRO A 316 30.75 6.43 -16.75
C PRO A 316 32.11 6.24 -16.08
N THR A 317 32.16 5.33 -15.10
CA THR A 317 33.45 4.95 -14.48
C THR A 317 34.39 4.35 -15.52
N GLU A 318 35.71 4.38 -15.28
CA GLU A 318 36.68 3.76 -16.19
C GLU A 318 36.41 2.27 -16.43
N LEU A 319 35.93 1.57 -15.39
CA LEU A 319 35.52 0.17 -15.51
C LEU A 319 34.35 0.01 -16.51
N MET A 320 33.36 0.93 -16.49
CA MET A 320 32.25 0.88 -17.43
C MET A 320 32.68 1.21 -18.87
N LYS A 321 33.56 2.20 -19.05
CA LYS A 321 34.13 2.52 -20.35
C LYS A 321 34.91 1.32 -20.94
N GLU A 322 35.69 0.62 -20.11
CA GLU A 322 36.37 -0.60 -20.49
C GLU A 322 35.42 -1.75 -20.85
N ARG A 323 34.34 -1.90 -20.09
CA ARG A 323 33.32 -2.91 -20.31
C ARG A 323 32.57 -2.66 -21.62
N GLU A 324 32.17 -1.41 -21.87
CA GLU A 324 31.53 -0.98 -23.11
C GLU A 324 32.47 -1.17 -24.33
N ALA A 325 33.74 -0.80 -24.20
CA ALA A 325 34.74 -0.99 -25.27
C ALA A 325 35.01 -2.47 -25.59
N LYS A 326 34.84 -3.37 -24.62
CA LYS A 326 34.99 -4.83 -24.83
C LYS A 326 33.68 -5.49 -25.31
N ALA A 327 32.55 -4.83 -25.17
CA ALA A 327 31.26 -5.37 -25.60
C ALA A 327 31.19 -5.43 -27.14
N LYS A 328 30.70 -6.56 -27.65
CA LYS A 328 30.39 -6.66 -29.08
C LYS A 328 29.08 -5.91 -29.35
N PRO A 329 28.98 -5.15 -30.47
CA PRO A 329 27.72 -4.54 -30.87
C PRO A 329 26.64 -5.60 -31.03
N PHE A 330 25.52 -5.42 -30.31
CA PHE A 330 24.36 -6.29 -30.41
C PHE A 330 23.66 -6.09 -31.75
N LYS A 331 23.47 -7.18 -32.51
CA LYS A 331 22.52 -7.22 -33.62
C LYS A 331 21.09 -7.18 -33.06
N VAL A 332 20.10 -6.87 -33.88
CA VAL A 332 18.70 -6.76 -33.48
C VAL A 332 18.24 -8.00 -32.70
N TRP A 333 18.57 -9.21 -33.21
CA TRP A 333 18.21 -10.45 -32.52
C TRP A 333 18.92 -10.66 -31.16
N ASP A 334 20.15 -10.16 -31.05
CA ASP A 334 20.86 -10.22 -29.76
C ASP A 334 20.21 -9.33 -28.72
N LYS A 335 19.68 -8.16 -29.13
CA LYS A 335 18.86 -7.28 -28.28
C LYS A 335 17.57 -7.95 -27.84
N VAL A 336 16.84 -8.60 -28.76
CA VAL A 336 15.65 -9.40 -28.44
C VAL A 336 15.98 -10.47 -27.39
N SER A 337 17.11 -11.17 -27.59
CA SER A 337 17.55 -12.20 -26.66
C SER A 337 17.95 -11.64 -25.30
N ALA A 338 18.64 -10.50 -25.27
CA ALA A 338 19.07 -9.82 -24.05
C ALA A 338 17.86 -9.30 -23.24
N ALA A 339 16.86 -8.71 -23.90
CA ALA A 339 15.64 -8.21 -23.25
C ALA A 339 14.85 -9.33 -22.52
N ARG A 340 14.98 -10.57 -22.98
CA ARG A 340 14.25 -11.76 -22.47
C ARG A 340 14.97 -12.52 -21.36
N GLN A 341 16.24 -12.23 -21.11
CA GLN A 341 17.03 -12.99 -20.12
C GLN A 341 16.46 -12.83 -18.71
N ILE A 342 16.31 -13.94 -17.98
CA ILE A 342 15.87 -13.94 -16.57
C ILE A 342 16.89 -13.21 -15.68
N LYS A 343 18.18 -13.27 -16.02
CA LYS A 343 19.26 -12.60 -15.28
C LYS A 343 19.33 -11.08 -15.52
N ARG A 344 18.56 -10.55 -16.47
CA ARG A 344 18.47 -9.12 -16.70
C ARG A 344 17.87 -8.46 -15.46
N LEU A 345 18.41 -7.33 -15.04
CA LEU A 345 17.89 -6.55 -13.93
C LEU A 345 16.38 -6.29 -14.10
N ALA A 346 15.64 -6.59 -13.06
CA ALA A 346 14.20 -6.41 -13.00
C ALA A 346 13.82 -4.99 -12.52
N SER A 347 12.57 -4.61 -12.65
CA SER A 347 12.06 -3.30 -12.18
C SER A 347 12.39 -3.04 -10.71
N VAL A 348 12.25 -4.05 -9.85
CA VAL A 348 12.52 -3.93 -8.41
C VAL A 348 13.99 -3.67 -8.10
N ASP A 349 14.92 -4.16 -8.90
CA ASP A 349 16.36 -3.92 -8.69
C ASP A 349 16.69 -2.44 -8.91
N TYR A 350 16.11 -1.83 -9.96
CA TYR A 350 16.24 -0.39 -10.20
C TYR A 350 15.49 0.42 -9.15
N MET A 351 14.29 -0.02 -8.75
CA MET A 351 13.50 0.68 -7.72
C MET A 351 14.23 0.71 -6.39
N ASP A 352 14.81 -0.41 -5.96
CA ASP A 352 15.56 -0.52 -4.70
C ASP A 352 16.86 0.30 -4.72
N TYR A 353 17.48 0.48 -5.90
CA TYR A 353 18.71 1.25 -6.06
C TYR A 353 18.47 2.76 -6.14
N ILE A 354 17.46 3.18 -6.91
CA ILE A 354 17.21 4.59 -7.27
C ILE A 354 16.47 5.33 -6.18
N PHE A 355 15.50 4.66 -5.54
CA PHE A 355 14.55 5.31 -4.64
C PHE A 355 14.77 4.91 -3.19
N ASP A 356 14.47 5.84 -2.30
CA ASP A 356 14.47 5.60 -0.87
C ASP A 356 13.06 5.23 -0.37
N GLU A 357 13.00 4.46 0.72
CA GLU A 357 11.79 4.21 1.51
C GLU A 357 10.59 3.71 0.69
N PHE A 358 10.78 2.83 -0.28
CA PHE A 358 9.68 2.28 -1.07
C PHE A 358 8.61 1.64 -0.17
N MET A 359 7.38 2.06 -0.36
CA MET A 359 6.18 1.56 0.33
C MET A 359 5.24 0.96 -0.70
N GLU A 360 5.27 -0.36 -0.84
CA GLU A 360 4.40 -1.08 -1.76
C GLU A 360 2.93 -1.00 -1.32
N LEU A 361 2.04 -0.80 -2.30
CA LEU A 361 0.59 -0.76 -2.14
C LEU A 361 -0.05 -1.82 -3.03
N HIS A 362 -0.94 -2.62 -2.45
CA HIS A 362 -1.53 -3.79 -3.11
C HIS A 362 -2.97 -3.56 -3.54
N GLY A 363 -3.39 -4.36 -4.53
CA GLY A 363 -4.79 -4.56 -4.90
C GLY A 363 -5.40 -3.53 -5.84
N ASP A 364 -6.39 -4.00 -6.59
CA ASP A 364 -7.14 -3.20 -7.57
C ASP A 364 -8.41 -2.55 -7.01
N ARG A 365 -8.83 -2.89 -5.79
CA ARG A 365 -10.09 -2.52 -5.13
C ARG A 365 -11.34 -3.21 -5.67
N TYR A 366 -11.21 -4.12 -6.62
CA TYR A 366 -12.35 -4.75 -7.28
C TYR A 366 -12.37 -6.27 -7.18
N PHE A 367 -11.22 -6.92 -7.40
CA PHE A 367 -11.17 -8.37 -7.52
C PHE A 367 -9.98 -9.00 -6.79
N ARG A 368 -8.73 -8.59 -7.09
CA ARG A 368 -7.53 -9.11 -6.42
C ARG A 368 -6.28 -8.24 -6.63
N ASP A 369 -5.19 -8.68 -6.05
CA ASP A 369 -3.86 -8.16 -6.37
C ASP A 369 -3.24 -8.93 -7.55
N ASP A 370 -2.37 -8.26 -8.31
CA ASP A 370 -1.55 -8.88 -9.36
C ASP A 370 -0.07 -8.72 -9.01
N PRO A 371 0.63 -9.84 -8.73
CA PRO A 371 2.05 -9.79 -8.39
C PRO A 371 2.97 -9.43 -9.57
N ALA A 372 2.47 -9.43 -10.82
CA ALA A 372 3.22 -8.93 -11.98
C ALA A 372 3.40 -7.41 -11.94
N ILE A 373 2.55 -6.69 -11.20
CA ILE A 373 2.67 -5.24 -10.99
C ILE A 373 3.12 -4.97 -9.55
N VAL A 374 4.30 -4.42 -9.39
CA VAL A 374 4.81 -3.89 -8.12
C VAL A 374 4.71 -2.37 -8.18
N GLY A 375 4.03 -1.75 -7.22
CA GLY A 375 3.84 -0.31 -7.26
C GLY A 375 3.52 0.30 -5.90
N GLY A 376 3.83 1.57 -5.74
CA GLY A 376 3.65 2.26 -4.47
C GLY A 376 4.26 3.65 -4.44
N ILE A 377 4.57 4.10 -3.24
CA ILE A 377 5.14 5.42 -2.97
C ILE A 377 6.61 5.25 -2.55
N ALA A 378 7.48 6.06 -3.15
CA ALA A 378 8.90 6.09 -2.82
C ALA A 378 9.41 7.53 -2.78
N TYR A 379 10.68 7.72 -2.48
CA TYR A 379 11.31 9.03 -2.51
C TYR A 379 12.47 9.05 -3.49
N LEU A 380 12.50 10.07 -4.34
CA LEU A 380 13.66 10.41 -5.16
C LEU A 380 14.33 11.64 -4.55
N ASP A 381 15.44 11.45 -3.86
CA ASP A 381 16.15 12.51 -3.12
C ASP A 381 15.22 13.38 -2.25
N GLY A 382 14.36 12.73 -1.45
CA GLY A 382 13.43 13.40 -0.56
C GLY A 382 12.10 13.86 -1.20
N GLN A 383 11.99 13.84 -2.52
CA GLN A 383 10.75 14.13 -3.25
C GLN A 383 9.87 12.86 -3.32
N PRO A 384 8.63 12.87 -2.82
CA PRO A 384 7.73 11.73 -2.95
C PRO A 384 7.31 11.55 -4.41
N VAL A 385 7.42 10.33 -4.90
CA VAL A 385 7.04 9.89 -6.25
C VAL A 385 6.18 8.63 -6.18
N THR A 386 5.35 8.39 -7.18
CA THR A 386 4.67 7.10 -7.35
C THR A 386 5.44 6.28 -8.37
N VAL A 387 5.86 5.08 -7.96
CA VAL A 387 6.65 4.18 -8.79
C VAL A 387 5.84 2.92 -9.08
N ILE A 388 5.81 2.49 -10.34
CA ILE A 388 5.07 1.32 -10.81
C ILE A 388 5.99 0.52 -11.72
N GLY A 389 6.24 -0.75 -11.40
CA GLY A 389 7.10 -1.64 -12.17
C GLY A 389 6.39 -2.91 -12.61
N VAL A 390 6.59 -3.33 -13.85
CA VAL A 390 6.30 -4.70 -14.25
C VAL A 390 7.45 -5.58 -13.80
N HIS A 391 7.15 -6.58 -12.98
CA HIS A 391 8.13 -7.50 -12.43
C HIS A 391 7.95 -8.90 -13.00
N LYS A 392 8.94 -9.37 -13.76
CA LYS A 392 8.92 -10.72 -14.38
C LYS A 392 9.20 -11.86 -13.40
N GLY A 393 9.86 -11.59 -12.31
CA GLY A 393 10.43 -12.56 -11.39
C GLY A 393 11.94 -12.74 -11.57
N LYS A 394 12.58 -13.31 -10.54
CA LYS A 394 14.05 -13.51 -10.47
C LYS A 394 14.48 -14.96 -10.70
N ASP A 395 13.56 -15.90 -10.54
CA ASP A 395 13.75 -17.31 -10.80
C ASP A 395 12.49 -17.92 -11.44
N LEU A 396 12.52 -19.19 -11.79
CA LEU A 396 11.38 -19.85 -12.49
C LEU A 396 10.11 -19.88 -11.66
N GLU A 397 10.20 -20.07 -10.34
CA GLU A 397 9.04 -20.11 -9.45
C GLU A 397 8.41 -18.72 -9.31
N ASP A 398 9.23 -17.70 -9.08
CA ASP A 398 8.79 -16.31 -8.99
C ASP A 398 8.24 -15.80 -10.34
N CYS A 399 8.88 -16.18 -11.46
CA CYS A 399 8.34 -15.88 -12.80
C CYS A 399 6.95 -16.47 -13.01
N ALA A 400 6.73 -17.73 -12.62
CA ALA A 400 5.42 -18.37 -12.74
C ALA A 400 4.34 -17.67 -11.91
N LYS A 401 4.65 -17.28 -10.67
CA LYS A 401 3.74 -16.50 -9.79
C LYS A 401 3.33 -15.17 -10.39
N ARG A 402 4.21 -14.55 -11.20
CA ARG A 402 4.03 -13.23 -11.83
C ARG A 402 3.61 -13.31 -13.28
N ASN A 403 3.09 -14.47 -13.73
CA ASN A 403 2.73 -14.69 -15.13
C ASN A 403 3.86 -14.30 -16.11
N TYR A 404 5.13 -14.49 -15.70
CA TYR A 404 6.29 -14.07 -16.49
C TYR A 404 6.30 -12.57 -16.84
N GLY A 405 5.77 -11.74 -15.97
CA GLY A 405 5.64 -10.30 -16.18
C GLY A 405 4.55 -9.93 -17.18
N MET A 406 3.56 -10.78 -17.37
CA MET A 406 2.36 -10.48 -18.14
C MET A 406 1.23 -10.06 -17.19
N PRO A 407 0.89 -8.76 -17.08
CA PRO A 407 -0.13 -8.31 -16.15
C PRO A 407 -1.53 -8.80 -16.54
N SER A 408 -2.29 -9.19 -15.53
CA SER A 408 -3.72 -9.45 -15.59
C SER A 408 -4.52 -8.13 -15.56
N PRO A 409 -5.85 -8.13 -15.79
CA PRO A 409 -6.68 -6.93 -15.69
C PRO A 409 -6.52 -6.19 -14.37
N GLU A 410 -6.39 -6.94 -13.28
CA GLU A 410 -6.19 -6.41 -11.92
C GLU A 410 -4.87 -5.64 -11.79
N GLY A 411 -3.83 -6.08 -12.48
CA GLY A 411 -2.54 -5.37 -12.51
C GLY A 411 -2.66 -4.00 -13.16
N TYR A 412 -3.35 -3.90 -14.28
CA TYR A 412 -3.62 -2.61 -14.94
C TYR A 412 -4.51 -1.71 -14.10
N ARG A 413 -5.56 -2.25 -13.46
CA ARG A 413 -6.43 -1.49 -12.55
C ARG A 413 -5.69 -1.01 -11.30
N LYS A 414 -4.83 -1.86 -10.70
CA LYS A 414 -3.92 -1.49 -9.61
C LYS A 414 -3.01 -0.32 -10.03
N ALA A 415 -2.37 -0.43 -11.19
CA ALA A 415 -1.51 0.63 -11.71
C ALA A 415 -2.28 1.95 -11.88
N LEU A 416 -3.47 1.90 -12.50
CA LEU A 416 -4.31 3.08 -12.68
C LEU A 416 -4.74 3.70 -11.34
N ARG A 417 -5.11 2.88 -10.36
CA ARG A 417 -5.47 3.35 -9.01
C ARG A 417 -4.32 4.13 -8.37
N LEU A 418 -3.09 3.61 -8.48
CA LEU A 418 -1.90 4.28 -7.97
C LEU A 418 -1.61 5.59 -8.72
N MET A 419 -1.81 5.61 -10.03
CA MET A 419 -1.67 6.82 -10.86
C MET A 419 -2.71 7.89 -10.49
N LYS A 420 -3.97 7.50 -10.25
CA LYS A 420 -5.01 8.44 -9.79
C LYS A 420 -4.74 8.97 -8.38
N GLN A 421 -4.19 8.14 -7.50
CA GLN A 421 -3.74 8.59 -6.18
C GLN A 421 -2.56 9.57 -6.31
N ALA A 422 -1.61 9.31 -7.22
CA ALA A 422 -0.52 10.21 -7.51
C ALA A 422 -1.02 11.58 -8.00
N GLU A 423 -1.97 11.60 -8.93
CA GLU A 423 -2.63 12.82 -9.42
C GLU A 423 -3.28 13.61 -8.28
N LYS A 424 -4.05 12.93 -7.40
CA LYS A 424 -4.72 13.55 -6.26
C LYS A 424 -3.73 14.27 -5.33
N PHE A 425 -2.56 13.69 -5.11
CA PHE A 425 -1.55 14.22 -4.20
C PHE A 425 -0.39 14.94 -4.90
N ASN A 426 -0.55 15.27 -6.18
CA ASN A 426 0.46 15.95 -7.01
C ASN A 426 1.85 15.26 -6.97
N ARG A 427 1.91 13.93 -6.97
CA ARG A 427 3.15 13.18 -7.07
C ARG A 427 3.44 12.82 -8.53
N PRO A 428 4.67 13.01 -9.01
CA PRO A 428 5.11 12.48 -10.29
C PRO A 428 5.00 10.95 -10.34
N ILE A 429 4.81 10.42 -11.53
CA ILE A 429 4.69 8.99 -11.79
C ILE A 429 5.88 8.51 -12.60
N ILE A 430 6.50 7.42 -12.16
CA ILE A 430 7.59 6.75 -12.89
C ILE A 430 7.19 5.30 -13.10
N THR A 431 7.18 4.84 -14.37
CA THR A 431 6.86 3.46 -14.70
C THR A 431 8.06 2.72 -15.25
N PHE A 432 8.29 1.48 -14.80
CA PHE A 432 9.30 0.55 -15.33
C PHE A 432 8.58 -0.57 -16.05
N VAL A 433 8.74 -0.64 -17.37
CA VAL A 433 8.01 -1.57 -18.23
C VAL A 433 8.93 -2.68 -18.71
N ASN A 434 8.58 -3.92 -18.38
CA ASN A 434 9.24 -5.13 -18.84
C ASN A 434 8.23 -6.27 -18.98
N THR A 435 7.49 -6.28 -20.06
CA THR A 435 6.46 -7.30 -20.34
C THR A 435 6.50 -7.76 -21.77
N SER A 436 6.29 -9.06 -21.99
CA SER A 436 6.04 -9.60 -23.34
C SER A 436 4.66 -9.26 -23.89
N GLY A 437 3.76 -8.74 -23.05
CA GLY A 437 2.38 -8.35 -23.36
C GLY A 437 1.46 -8.54 -22.15
N ALA A 438 0.20 -8.24 -22.30
CA ALA A 438 -0.83 -8.55 -21.33
C ALA A 438 -1.06 -10.07 -21.23
N TYR A 439 -1.48 -10.57 -20.07
CA TYR A 439 -1.75 -11.99 -19.87
C TYR A 439 -2.92 -12.45 -20.76
N PRO A 440 -2.72 -13.46 -21.64
CA PRO A 440 -3.71 -13.87 -22.63
C PRO A 440 -4.58 -15.05 -22.15
N GLY A 441 -4.78 -15.20 -20.85
CA GLY A 441 -5.56 -16.29 -20.26
C GLY A 441 -7.06 -16.07 -20.36
N MET A 442 -7.86 -17.16 -20.29
CA MET A 442 -9.32 -17.10 -20.28
C MET A 442 -9.85 -16.20 -19.15
N GLU A 443 -9.33 -16.39 -17.94
CA GLU A 443 -9.68 -15.58 -16.76
C GLU A 443 -9.43 -14.08 -16.98
N ALA A 444 -8.36 -13.72 -17.69
CA ALA A 444 -8.07 -12.33 -18.03
C ALA A 444 -9.11 -11.75 -19.01
N GLU A 445 -9.57 -12.53 -20.00
CA GLU A 445 -10.63 -12.12 -20.91
C GLU A 445 -11.97 -11.97 -20.17
N GLU A 446 -12.31 -12.93 -19.28
CA GLU A 446 -13.53 -12.90 -18.46
C GLU A 446 -13.54 -11.67 -17.52
N ASN A 447 -12.38 -11.27 -17.03
CA ASN A 447 -12.20 -10.12 -16.14
C ASN A 447 -11.93 -8.80 -16.88
N GLY A 448 -11.99 -8.78 -18.23
CA GLY A 448 -11.98 -7.57 -19.04
C GLY A 448 -10.57 -7.03 -19.32
N GLN A 449 -9.64 -7.87 -19.80
CA GLN A 449 -8.27 -7.46 -20.16
C GLN A 449 -8.23 -6.28 -21.13
N GLY A 450 -9.06 -6.33 -22.18
CA GLY A 450 -9.12 -5.26 -23.17
C GLY A 450 -9.63 -3.94 -22.58
N GLU A 451 -10.64 -3.98 -21.70
CA GLU A 451 -11.16 -2.79 -21.01
C GLU A 451 -10.10 -2.19 -20.08
N ALA A 452 -9.41 -3.01 -19.29
CA ALA A 452 -8.40 -2.54 -18.36
C ALA A 452 -7.24 -1.81 -19.08
N ILE A 453 -6.79 -2.36 -20.22
CA ILE A 453 -5.79 -1.71 -21.09
C ILE A 453 -6.34 -0.40 -21.65
N ALA A 454 -7.51 -0.42 -22.28
CA ALA A 454 -8.13 0.77 -22.88
C ALA A 454 -8.37 1.88 -21.84
N ARG A 455 -8.82 1.51 -20.64
CA ARG A 455 -9.02 2.43 -19.52
C ARG A 455 -7.72 3.09 -19.09
N ASN A 456 -6.61 2.34 -18.99
CA ASN A 456 -5.32 2.91 -18.67
C ASN A 456 -4.86 3.92 -19.73
N LEU A 457 -4.98 3.60 -21.01
CA LEU A 457 -4.64 4.54 -22.10
C LEU A 457 -5.44 5.84 -21.98
N TYR A 458 -6.75 5.70 -21.79
CA TYR A 458 -7.67 6.84 -21.67
C TYR A 458 -7.35 7.70 -20.46
N GLU A 459 -7.22 7.10 -19.28
CA GLU A 459 -7.03 7.83 -18.04
C GLU A 459 -5.61 8.42 -17.93
N MET A 460 -4.57 7.70 -18.35
CA MET A 460 -3.19 8.21 -18.36
C MET A 460 -3.05 9.46 -19.23
N SER A 461 -3.76 9.53 -20.36
CA SER A 461 -3.74 10.71 -21.22
C SER A 461 -4.23 11.98 -20.51
N GLY A 462 -5.11 11.84 -19.52
CA GLY A 462 -5.73 12.92 -18.75
C GLY A 462 -5.10 13.22 -17.38
N ILE A 463 -4.08 12.48 -16.94
CA ILE A 463 -3.42 12.67 -15.63
C ILE A 463 -2.61 13.99 -15.61
N LYS A 464 -2.84 14.80 -14.59
CA LYS A 464 -2.32 16.17 -14.45
C LYS A 464 -1.03 16.26 -13.63
N VAL A 465 -0.23 15.19 -13.66
CA VAL A 465 1.12 15.15 -13.07
C VAL A 465 2.11 14.62 -14.10
N PRO A 466 3.42 14.89 -13.97
CA PRO A 466 4.44 14.33 -14.86
C PRO A 466 4.42 12.80 -14.84
N ILE A 467 4.52 12.18 -16.00
CA ILE A 467 4.65 10.73 -16.15
C ILE A 467 5.89 10.44 -16.98
N LEU A 468 6.84 9.73 -16.40
CA LEU A 468 8.02 9.19 -17.07
C LEU A 468 7.88 7.68 -17.22
N CYS A 469 8.08 7.17 -18.42
CA CYS A 469 7.98 5.73 -18.70
C CYS A 469 9.34 5.19 -19.16
N LEU A 470 9.78 4.08 -18.54
CA LEU A 470 11.07 3.45 -18.85
C LEU A 470 10.85 2.03 -19.37
N MET A 471 11.25 1.79 -20.63
CA MET A 471 11.29 0.45 -21.23
C MET A 471 12.59 -0.21 -20.82
N ILE A 472 12.56 -1.10 -19.81
CA ILE A 472 13.77 -1.71 -19.25
C ILE A 472 14.10 -3.11 -19.80
N GLY A 473 13.23 -3.68 -20.61
CA GLY A 473 13.38 -5.00 -21.23
C GLY A 473 12.44 -5.17 -22.41
N GLU A 474 11.50 -6.11 -22.35
CA GLU A 474 10.47 -6.25 -23.38
C GLU A 474 9.36 -5.23 -23.18
N GLY A 475 9.01 -4.50 -24.24
CA GLY A 475 7.83 -3.66 -24.35
C GLY A 475 6.83 -4.28 -25.33
N GLY A 476 5.98 -5.21 -24.85
CA GLY A 476 5.08 -6.00 -25.70
C GLY A 476 3.70 -5.36 -25.83
N SER A 477 3.38 -4.91 -27.07
CA SER A 477 2.03 -4.59 -27.52
C SER A 477 1.27 -3.58 -26.63
N GLY A 478 -0.06 -3.65 -26.65
CA GLY A 478 -0.96 -2.84 -25.81
C GLY A 478 -0.72 -3.02 -24.31
N GLY A 479 -0.19 -4.18 -23.90
CA GLY A 479 0.13 -4.44 -22.51
C GLY A 479 1.24 -3.53 -21.97
N ALA A 480 2.28 -3.30 -22.76
CA ALA A 480 3.33 -2.33 -22.43
C ALA A 480 2.80 -0.88 -22.58
N LEU A 481 2.05 -0.60 -23.64
CA LEU A 481 1.52 0.74 -23.90
C LEU A 481 0.59 1.22 -22.78
N ALA A 482 -0.19 0.32 -22.17
CA ALA A 482 -1.08 0.63 -21.04
C ALA A 482 -0.38 1.16 -19.79
N LEU A 483 0.96 1.13 -19.76
CA LEU A 483 1.81 1.70 -18.70
C LEU A 483 2.80 2.74 -19.24
N SER A 484 2.64 3.17 -20.52
CA SER A 484 3.64 3.97 -21.23
C SER A 484 3.08 5.22 -21.90
N VAL A 485 1.89 5.68 -21.51
CA VAL A 485 1.32 6.95 -21.97
C VAL A 485 1.85 8.09 -21.08
N GLY A 486 3.14 8.41 -21.25
CA GLY A 486 3.87 9.40 -20.46
C GLY A 486 4.16 10.71 -21.20
N ASN A 487 4.69 11.69 -20.46
CA ASN A 487 5.26 12.91 -21.04
C ASN A 487 6.56 12.58 -21.78
N GLU A 488 7.38 11.72 -21.18
CA GLU A 488 8.55 11.13 -21.86
C GLU A 488 8.54 9.60 -21.74
N VAL A 489 9.13 8.94 -22.74
CA VAL A 489 9.37 7.50 -22.78
C VAL A 489 10.85 7.29 -23.03
N TRP A 490 11.58 6.73 -22.08
CA TRP A 490 12.97 6.33 -22.24
C TRP A 490 13.08 4.83 -22.41
N MET A 491 14.12 4.40 -23.09
CA MET A 491 14.30 2.98 -23.38
C MET A 491 15.75 2.56 -23.17
N MET A 492 15.96 1.44 -22.50
CA MET A 492 17.29 0.88 -22.36
C MET A 492 17.84 0.40 -23.70
N GLU A 493 19.14 0.53 -23.89
CA GLU A 493 19.85 0.33 -25.16
C GLU A 493 19.54 -1.03 -25.82
N ASN A 494 19.44 -2.10 -25.02
CA ASN A 494 19.15 -3.46 -25.49
C ASN A 494 17.73 -3.93 -25.12
N ALA A 495 16.83 -3.02 -24.79
CA ALA A 495 15.42 -3.30 -24.68
C ALA A 495 14.76 -3.38 -26.07
N THR A 496 13.53 -3.89 -26.13
CA THR A 496 12.71 -3.94 -27.35
C THR A 496 11.31 -3.40 -27.07
N TYR A 497 10.73 -2.67 -28.02
CA TYR A 497 9.34 -2.23 -27.91
C TYR A 497 8.65 -2.43 -29.26
N SER A 498 7.54 -3.17 -29.28
CA SER A 498 6.91 -3.63 -30.52
C SER A 498 5.44 -3.98 -30.34
N ILE A 499 4.71 -3.99 -31.47
CA ILE A 499 3.28 -4.36 -31.50
C ILE A 499 3.02 -5.83 -31.12
N LEU A 500 3.96 -6.73 -31.41
CA LEU A 500 3.93 -8.16 -31.07
C LEU A 500 5.35 -8.74 -31.16
N SER A 501 5.52 -9.99 -30.71
CA SER A 501 6.84 -10.64 -30.79
C SER A 501 7.26 -10.88 -32.26
N PRO A 502 8.57 -10.91 -32.56
CA PRO A 502 9.05 -11.25 -33.90
C PRO A 502 8.59 -12.61 -34.40
N GLU A 503 8.44 -13.61 -33.51
CA GLU A 503 7.88 -14.92 -33.83
C GLU A 503 6.39 -14.80 -34.25
N GLY A 504 5.61 -14.00 -33.51
CA GLY A 504 4.22 -13.72 -33.83
C GLY A 504 4.07 -13.01 -35.17
N PHE A 505 4.91 -12.00 -35.42
CA PHE A 505 4.93 -11.26 -36.69
C PHE A 505 5.22 -12.20 -37.87
N ALA A 506 6.28 -12.99 -37.78
CA ALA A 506 6.66 -13.94 -38.83
C ALA A 506 5.58 -15.01 -39.05
N SER A 507 4.98 -15.53 -38.00
CA SER A 507 3.90 -16.52 -38.09
C SER A 507 2.66 -15.96 -38.76
N ILE A 508 2.25 -14.73 -38.43
CA ILE A 508 1.02 -14.13 -38.95
C ILE A 508 1.20 -13.67 -40.41
N LEU A 509 2.26 -12.90 -40.70
CA LEU A 509 2.44 -12.30 -42.02
C LEU A 509 3.10 -13.24 -43.02
N TRP A 510 4.09 -14.01 -42.59
CA TRP A 510 4.87 -14.87 -43.49
C TRP A 510 4.53 -16.34 -43.39
N LYS A 511 3.59 -16.71 -42.47
CA LYS A 511 3.19 -18.10 -42.20
C LYS A 511 4.37 -19.02 -41.81
N ASP A 512 5.46 -18.42 -41.31
CA ASP A 512 6.65 -19.14 -40.89
C ASP A 512 7.31 -18.46 -39.67
N GLY A 513 7.02 -18.94 -38.47
CA GLY A 513 7.60 -18.44 -37.20
C GLY A 513 9.12 -18.62 -37.07
N LYS A 514 9.75 -19.48 -37.89
CA LYS A 514 11.20 -19.68 -37.89
C LYS A 514 11.95 -18.46 -38.43
N ARG A 515 11.27 -17.57 -39.15
CA ARG A 515 11.83 -16.33 -39.70
C ARG A 515 11.79 -15.17 -38.68
N ALA A 516 11.69 -15.46 -37.39
CA ALA A 516 11.62 -14.46 -36.32
C ALA A 516 12.83 -13.49 -36.33
N LYS A 517 14.03 -13.97 -36.64
CA LYS A 517 15.23 -13.10 -36.72
C LYS A 517 15.13 -12.06 -37.85
N GLU A 518 14.64 -12.48 -39.02
CA GLU A 518 14.37 -11.59 -40.14
C GLU A 518 13.24 -10.63 -39.82
N ALA A 519 12.20 -11.11 -39.12
CA ALA A 519 11.11 -10.27 -38.66
C ALA A 519 11.61 -9.16 -37.71
N ALA A 520 12.48 -9.49 -36.77
CA ALA A 520 13.04 -8.51 -35.85
C ALA A 520 13.74 -7.35 -36.57
N GLU A 521 14.50 -7.65 -37.65
CA GLU A 521 15.22 -6.63 -38.44
C GLU A 521 14.25 -5.65 -39.15
N VAL A 522 13.12 -6.16 -39.67
CA VAL A 522 12.15 -5.30 -40.41
C VAL A 522 11.17 -4.57 -39.52
N MET A 523 10.95 -5.04 -38.29
CA MET A 523 9.95 -4.49 -37.37
C MET A 523 10.37 -3.15 -36.73
N LYS A 524 11.64 -2.78 -36.80
CA LYS A 524 12.13 -1.53 -36.20
C LYS A 524 11.80 -1.43 -34.70
N ILE A 525 12.29 -2.38 -33.90
CA ILE A 525 11.91 -2.57 -32.49
C ILE A 525 12.99 -2.15 -31.49
N THR A 526 14.15 -1.70 -31.97
CA THR A 526 15.27 -1.33 -31.11
C THR A 526 15.16 0.11 -30.59
N ALA A 527 15.86 0.42 -29.51
CA ALA A 527 15.86 1.77 -28.94
C ALA A 527 16.29 2.83 -29.97
N HIS A 528 17.27 2.54 -30.82
CA HIS A 528 17.75 3.45 -31.87
C HIS A 528 16.70 3.66 -32.95
N ASP A 529 16.08 2.58 -33.48
CA ASP A 529 15.00 2.68 -34.47
C ASP A 529 13.85 3.54 -33.92
N LEU A 530 13.46 3.33 -32.66
CA LEU A 530 12.33 4.03 -32.04
C LEU A 530 12.67 5.47 -31.66
N LYS A 531 13.93 5.78 -31.40
CA LYS A 531 14.41 7.16 -31.23
C LYS A 531 14.34 7.93 -32.55
N GLU A 532 14.77 7.30 -33.68
CA GLU A 532 14.65 7.88 -35.02
C GLU A 532 13.19 8.11 -35.43
N LEU A 533 12.27 7.26 -34.95
CA LEU A 533 10.82 7.38 -35.17
C LEU A 533 10.12 8.32 -34.17
N ASP A 534 10.84 9.00 -33.29
CA ASP A 534 10.29 9.85 -32.23
C ASP A 534 9.33 9.13 -31.26
N VAL A 535 9.37 7.81 -31.19
CA VAL A 535 8.58 7.02 -30.22
C VAL A 535 9.23 7.06 -28.82
N VAL A 536 10.56 7.10 -28.78
CA VAL A 536 11.37 7.13 -27.56
C VAL A 536 12.12 8.47 -27.50
N ASP A 537 12.13 9.10 -26.33
CA ASP A 537 12.78 10.40 -26.12
C ASP A 537 14.24 10.29 -25.71
N ASP A 538 14.62 9.23 -25.00
CA ASP A 538 16.01 9.01 -24.58
C ASP A 538 16.38 7.52 -24.55
N ILE A 539 17.67 7.24 -24.74
CA ILE A 539 18.25 5.88 -24.68
C ILE A 539 19.11 5.78 -23.44
N ILE A 540 18.77 4.84 -22.55
CA ILE A 540 19.51 4.57 -21.33
C ILE A 540 20.64 3.58 -21.66
N PRO A 541 21.95 3.95 -21.45
CA PRO A 541 23.08 3.09 -21.75
C PRO A 541 23.12 1.89 -20.79
N GLU A 542 23.55 0.73 -21.30
CA GLU A 542 23.66 -0.51 -20.53
C GLU A 542 25.10 -0.92 -20.21
N PHE A 543 26.08 -0.19 -20.69
CA PHE A 543 27.50 -0.45 -20.42
C PHE A 543 27.92 -1.92 -20.67
N GLY A 544 27.47 -2.49 -21.78
CA GLY A 544 27.73 -3.87 -22.17
C GLY A 544 26.77 -4.93 -21.64
N GLY A 545 25.74 -4.55 -20.89
CA GLY A 545 24.63 -5.43 -20.42
C GLY A 545 24.00 -4.98 -19.11
N ALA A 546 22.71 -5.24 -18.96
CA ALA A 546 21.92 -4.89 -17.77
C ALA A 546 21.94 -6.02 -16.73
N ASP A 547 23.07 -6.22 -16.08
CA ASP A 547 23.31 -7.19 -15.01
C ASP A 547 23.70 -6.49 -13.69
N GLU A 548 23.95 -7.26 -12.63
CA GLU A 548 24.28 -6.75 -11.29
C GLU A 548 25.49 -5.81 -11.28
N ASP A 549 26.51 -6.10 -12.11
CA ASP A 549 27.73 -5.27 -12.19
C ASP A 549 27.45 -3.88 -12.77
N ALA A 550 26.44 -3.76 -13.64
CA ALA A 550 26.04 -2.50 -14.26
C ALA A 550 24.99 -1.71 -13.47
N LEU A 551 24.37 -2.32 -12.45
CA LEU A 551 23.24 -1.72 -11.70
C LEU A 551 23.56 -0.30 -11.20
N SER A 552 24.70 -0.11 -10.56
CA SER A 552 25.07 1.20 -10.01
C SER A 552 25.24 2.27 -11.09
N SER A 553 25.82 1.92 -12.23
CA SER A 553 26.05 2.84 -13.33
C SER A 553 24.77 3.20 -14.06
N ILE A 554 23.93 2.19 -14.38
CA ILE A 554 22.62 2.39 -14.99
C ILE A 554 21.69 3.16 -14.04
N GLY A 555 21.66 2.77 -12.77
CA GLY A 555 20.81 3.41 -11.75
C GLY A 555 21.17 4.88 -11.50
N ASN A 556 22.45 5.21 -11.43
CA ASN A 556 22.91 6.60 -11.30
C ASN A 556 22.57 7.42 -12.54
N TYR A 557 22.76 6.86 -13.75
CA TYR A 557 22.34 7.51 -15.00
C TYR A 557 20.83 7.81 -14.98
N MET A 558 20.03 6.81 -14.65
CA MET A 558 18.56 6.97 -14.54
C MET A 558 18.22 8.02 -13.49
N LYS A 559 18.77 7.93 -12.28
CA LYS A 559 18.50 8.83 -11.17
C LYS A 559 18.78 10.30 -11.53
N GLY A 560 19.96 10.58 -12.08
CA GLY A 560 20.36 11.92 -12.47
C GLY A 560 19.45 12.52 -13.56
N ASN A 561 19.11 11.73 -14.59
CA ASN A 561 18.23 12.20 -15.65
C ASN A 561 16.75 12.29 -15.23
N MET A 562 16.26 11.41 -14.34
CA MET A 562 14.92 11.55 -13.73
C MET A 562 14.78 12.88 -12.98
N LYS A 563 15.80 13.31 -12.26
CA LYS A 563 15.81 14.63 -11.58
C LYS A 563 15.69 15.76 -12.58
N LYS A 564 16.47 15.72 -13.68
CA LYS A 564 16.39 16.73 -14.75
C LYS A 564 15.02 16.77 -15.42
N PHE A 565 14.42 15.58 -15.68
CA PHE A 565 13.07 15.45 -16.19
C PHE A 565 12.07 16.12 -15.25
N LEU A 566 12.08 15.75 -13.97
CA LEU A 566 11.15 16.30 -12.99
C LEU A 566 11.35 17.81 -12.78
N GLU A 567 12.57 18.31 -12.81
CA GLU A 567 12.85 19.74 -12.76
C GLU A 567 12.29 20.48 -13.98
N LYS A 568 12.44 19.91 -15.18
CA LYS A 568 11.85 20.43 -16.43
C LYS A 568 10.32 20.51 -16.32
N GLU A 569 9.69 19.39 -15.96
CA GLU A 569 8.24 19.27 -15.90
C GLU A 569 7.60 20.09 -14.77
N SER A 570 8.35 20.35 -13.69
CA SER A 570 7.90 21.19 -12.57
C SER A 570 7.60 22.64 -12.98
N LYS A 571 8.15 23.09 -14.09
CA LYS A 571 7.97 24.45 -14.65
C LYS A 571 6.67 24.58 -15.45
N LEU A 572 6.02 23.45 -15.78
CA LEU A 572 4.80 23.40 -16.58
C LEU A 572 3.55 23.48 -15.70
N THR A 573 2.52 24.14 -16.23
CA THR A 573 1.17 24.06 -15.65
C THR A 573 0.53 22.69 -15.94
N LYS A 574 -0.52 22.34 -15.20
CA LYS A 574 -1.27 21.11 -15.42
C LYS A 574 -1.81 20.99 -16.87
N ASP A 575 -2.25 22.09 -17.43
CA ASP A 575 -2.76 22.13 -18.81
C ASP A 575 -1.62 21.96 -19.84
N GLN A 576 -0.45 22.54 -19.58
CA GLN A 576 0.72 22.37 -20.43
C GLN A 576 1.22 20.92 -20.42
N LEU A 577 1.23 20.23 -19.24
CA LEU A 577 1.56 18.81 -19.13
C LEU A 577 0.62 17.93 -19.96
N LEU A 578 -0.69 18.23 -19.92
CA LEU A 578 -1.69 17.51 -20.72
C LEU A 578 -1.49 17.74 -22.22
N GLU A 579 -1.27 19.00 -22.62
CA GLU A 579 -1.10 19.38 -24.02
C GLU A 579 0.20 18.80 -24.60
N GLU A 580 1.29 18.76 -23.83
CA GLU A 580 2.55 18.12 -24.21
C GLU A 580 2.32 16.62 -24.48
N ARG A 581 1.69 15.91 -23.53
CA ARG A 581 1.38 14.49 -23.68
C ARG A 581 0.43 14.22 -24.83
N TYR A 582 -0.59 15.04 -25.03
CA TYR A 582 -1.50 14.92 -26.16
C TYR A 582 -0.77 15.08 -27.50
N LYS A 583 0.04 16.14 -27.65
CA LYS A 583 0.83 16.40 -28.86
C LYS A 583 1.82 15.28 -29.16
N ARG A 584 2.42 14.70 -28.11
CA ARG A 584 3.33 13.58 -28.24
C ARG A 584 2.71 12.42 -29.03
N PHE A 585 1.52 12.00 -28.67
CA PHE A 585 0.85 10.88 -29.35
C PHE A 585 0.07 11.30 -30.60
N ARG A 586 -0.32 12.56 -30.70
CA ARG A 586 -1.07 13.07 -31.86
C ARG A 586 -0.23 13.17 -33.15
N LYS A 587 1.09 13.18 -33.02
CA LYS A 587 2.00 13.25 -34.17
C LYS A 587 2.10 11.95 -35.00
N PHE A 588 1.67 10.80 -34.44
CA PHE A 588 1.58 9.52 -35.13
C PHE A 588 0.17 9.35 -35.83
#